data_aa591064dcb06d22529b1dcff55aa890
#
_entry.id   aa591064dcb06d22529b1dcff55aa890
#
_cell.length_a   1.000
_cell.length_b   1.000
_cell.length_c   1.000
_cell.angle_alpha   90.00
_cell.angle_beta   90.00
_cell.angle_gamma   90.00
#
_symmetry.space_group_name_H-M   'P 1'
#
loop_
_entity.id
_entity.type
_entity.pdbx_description
1 polymer ?
#
loop_
_entity_poly.entity_id
_entity_poly.type
_entity_poly.pdbx_seq_one_letter_code
_entity_poly.pdbx_strand_id
1 'polypeptide(L)'
;MRVAFACVSLLALTVGTGQAQAQVTPEVAFNAAITSDYVFRGFSQTDTSPAVQGGIDLTAGAFYVGAWASQVDFGDDTDAELDIYGGVAVSSGGFDFNVGVIAYHYVGAPNGADYDNVEFKAAVSRGFGPLTAGAAIYYSPDFFGADEQASYVEGNLGYALRDNINLTGAYGKQYLDVGDDYSTWNAGVKFGVTEKISLDLRYWGTDVDGDLSDDRLVATLGVGF
;
A
#
# COMPACT_ATOMS: atom_id res chain seq x y z
N MET A 1 23.68 -6.10 0.57
CA MET A 1 22.83 -5.73 -0.58
C MET A 1 21.40 -6.03 -0.15
N ARG A 2 20.62 -5.00 0.20
CA ARG A 2 19.25 -5.17 0.72
C ARG A 2 18.29 -5.01 -0.45
N VAL A 3 17.58 -6.06 -0.81
CA VAL A 3 16.57 -6.05 -1.85
C VAL A 3 15.27 -5.52 -1.23
N ALA A 4 14.81 -4.37 -1.67
CA ALA A 4 13.52 -3.81 -1.30
C ALA A 4 12.43 -4.50 -2.13
N PHE A 5 11.50 -5.17 -1.47
CA PHE A 5 10.29 -5.68 -2.11
C PHE A 5 9.18 -4.65 -1.94
N ALA A 6 8.72 -4.09 -3.05
CA ALA A 6 7.56 -3.22 -3.07
C ALA A 6 6.28 -4.06 -3.03
N CYS A 7 5.62 -4.09 -1.89
CA CYS A 7 4.17 -4.12 -1.83
C CYS A 7 3.76 -2.68 -1.51
N VAL A 8 2.62 -2.21 -1.95
CA VAL A 8 2.04 -0.92 -1.57
C VAL A 8 1.70 -0.96 -0.07
N SER A 9 2.75 -1.07 0.74
CA SER A 9 2.77 -0.99 2.19
C SER A 9 4.18 -0.57 2.56
N LEU A 10 4.37 0.71 2.85
CA LEU A 10 5.59 1.34 3.37
C LEU A 10 6.88 0.99 2.61
N LEU A 11 7.26 1.81 1.63
CA LEU A 11 8.62 1.86 1.14
C LEU A 11 9.55 2.35 2.26
N ALA A 12 10.26 1.45 2.93
CA ALA A 12 11.38 1.82 3.76
C ALA A 12 12.61 2.03 2.86
N LEU A 13 12.79 3.25 2.34
CA LEU A 13 14.00 3.67 1.64
C LEU A 13 15.09 3.97 2.66
N THR A 14 16.17 3.19 2.68
CA THR A 14 17.37 3.53 3.45
C THR A 14 18.25 4.44 2.62
N VAL A 15 18.30 5.72 2.95
CA VAL A 15 19.24 6.69 2.37
C VAL A 15 20.50 6.74 3.25
N GLY A 16 21.64 6.37 2.68
CA GLY A 16 22.96 6.49 3.33
C GLY A 16 23.43 7.96 3.41
N THR A 17 23.93 8.37 4.57
CA THR A 17 24.51 9.71 4.77
C THR A 17 25.90 9.80 4.15
N GLY A 18 26.04 10.55 3.06
CA GLY A 18 27.34 10.93 2.48
C GLY A 18 27.21 12.24 1.71
N GLN A 19 27.83 13.32 2.24
CA GLN A 19 27.95 14.59 1.53
C GLN A 19 29.01 14.47 0.40
N ALA A 20 28.54 14.13 -0.77
CA ALA A 20 29.11 14.52 -2.06
C ALA A 20 27.88 14.81 -2.94
N GLN A 21 27.99 15.78 -3.88
CA GLN A 21 26.99 15.89 -4.94
C GLN A 21 27.12 14.62 -5.80
N ALA A 22 26.59 13.52 -5.28
CA ALA A 22 26.47 12.27 -5.99
C ALA A 22 25.47 12.53 -7.12
N GLN A 23 25.87 12.26 -8.32
CA GLN A 23 25.00 12.22 -9.49
C GLN A 23 23.89 11.22 -9.15
N VAL A 24 22.67 11.72 -8.94
CA VAL A 24 21.51 10.88 -8.60
C VAL A 24 21.23 10.02 -9.84
N THR A 25 21.55 8.74 -9.74
CA THR A 25 21.21 7.77 -10.79
C THR A 25 19.78 7.30 -10.52
N PRO A 26 18.83 7.52 -11.44
CA PRO A 26 17.47 6.98 -11.28
C PRO A 26 17.50 5.44 -11.24
N GLU A 27 16.71 4.86 -10.37
CA GLU A 27 16.50 3.42 -10.27
C GLU A 27 15.07 3.10 -10.67
N VAL A 28 14.89 2.10 -11.54
CA VAL A 28 13.59 1.60 -11.98
C VAL A 28 13.39 0.20 -11.42
N ALA A 29 12.24 -0.05 -10.82
CA ALA A 29 11.83 -1.35 -10.33
C ALA A 29 10.48 -1.73 -10.94
N PHE A 30 10.28 -3.03 -11.16
CA PHE A 30 9.01 -3.59 -11.61
C PHE A 30 8.56 -4.63 -10.60
N ASN A 31 7.25 -4.77 -10.44
CA ASN A 31 6.66 -5.82 -9.64
C ASN A 31 5.42 -6.39 -10.32
N ALA A 32 5.11 -7.65 -10.02
CA ALA A 32 3.86 -8.30 -10.37
C ALA A 32 3.45 -9.25 -9.25
N ALA A 33 2.15 -9.46 -9.07
CA ALA A 33 1.63 -10.38 -8.07
C ALA A 33 0.33 -11.05 -8.54
N ILE A 34 0.03 -12.19 -7.93
CA ILE A 34 -1.29 -12.79 -7.92
C ILE A 34 -1.69 -12.90 -6.45
N THR A 35 -2.84 -12.33 -6.12
CA THR A 35 -3.44 -12.42 -4.78
C THR A 35 -4.72 -13.22 -4.81
N SER A 36 -5.05 -13.91 -3.74
CA SER A 36 -6.32 -14.64 -3.63
C SER A 36 -7.53 -13.73 -3.45
N ASP A 37 -7.30 -12.48 -3.03
CA ASP A 37 -8.26 -11.40 -2.91
C ASP A 37 -7.49 -10.08 -2.84
N TYR A 38 -7.99 -9.02 -3.48
CA TYR A 38 -7.46 -7.68 -3.29
C TYR A 38 -8.25 -6.98 -2.18
N VAL A 39 -7.62 -6.74 -1.04
CA VAL A 39 -8.24 -6.08 0.12
C VAL A 39 -7.65 -4.69 0.31
N PHE A 40 -8.50 -3.67 0.27
CA PHE A 40 -8.16 -2.28 0.56
C PHE A 40 -8.87 -1.83 1.84
N ARG A 41 -8.11 -1.45 2.88
CA ARG A 41 -8.62 -1.00 4.18
C ARG A 41 -9.75 -1.87 4.76
N GLY A 42 -9.59 -3.20 4.67
CA GLY A 42 -10.54 -4.18 5.20
C GLY A 42 -11.62 -4.65 4.24
N PHE A 43 -11.77 -4.01 3.07
CA PHE A 43 -12.79 -4.38 2.07
C PHE A 43 -12.17 -5.09 0.87
N SER A 44 -12.79 -6.20 0.45
CA SER A 44 -12.47 -6.84 -0.83
C SER A 44 -12.80 -5.90 -1.99
N GLN A 45 -11.88 -5.80 -2.92
CA GLN A 45 -12.02 -5.04 -4.16
C GLN A 45 -12.30 -5.95 -5.37
N THR A 46 -12.38 -7.27 -5.14
CA THR A 46 -12.50 -8.29 -6.20
C THR A 46 -13.61 -9.30 -5.94
N ASP A 47 -14.64 -8.91 -5.19
CA ASP A 47 -15.73 -9.81 -4.79
C ASP A 47 -15.20 -11.15 -4.25
N THR A 48 -14.17 -11.08 -3.40
CA THR A 48 -13.48 -12.23 -2.78
C THR A 48 -12.79 -13.18 -3.78
N SER A 49 -12.54 -12.70 -4.99
CA SER A 49 -11.93 -13.46 -6.08
C SER A 49 -10.45 -13.11 -6.28
N PRO A 50 -9.65 -14.00 -6.90
CA PRO A 50 -8.25 -13.71 -7.17
C PRO A 50 -8.05 -12.53 -8.14
N ALA A 51 -6.98 -11.75 -7.91
CA ALA A 51 -6.58 -10.65 -8.77
C ALA A 51 -5.13 -10.77 -9.23
N VAL A 52 -4.86 -10.27 -10.43
CA VAL A 52 -3.51 -10.00 -10.94
C VAL A 52 -3.20 -8.53 -10.72
N GLN A 53 -2.00 -8.25 -10.21
CA GLN A 53 -1.52 -6.93 -9.86
C GLN A 53 -0.14 -6.69 -10.44
N GLY A 54 0.21 -5.43 -10.70
CA GLY A 54 1.56 -5.11 -11.16
C GLY A 54 1.86 -3.63 -11.05
N GLY A 55 3.15 -3.28 -11.02
CA GLY A 55 3.57 -1.90 -10.87
C GLY A 55 4.96 -1.64 -11.41
N ILE A 56 5.24 -0.34 -11.57
CA ILE A 56 6.53 0.23 -11.92
C ILE A 56 6.82 1.41 -11.00
N ASP A 57 8.04 1.46 -10.49
CA ASP A 57 8.55 2.54 -9.64
C ASP A 57 9.81 3.15 -10.23
N LEU A 58 9.93 4.46 -10.20
CA LEU A 58 11.12 5.23 -10.51
C LEU A 58 11.52 6.02 -9.26
N THR A 59 12.74 5.84 -8.79
CA THR A 59 13.30 6.62 -7.67
C THR A 59 14.50 7.43 -8.14
N ALA A 60 14.62 8.66 -7.66
CA ALA A 60 15.72 9.56 -7.94
C ALA A 60 16.06 10.41 -6.70
N GLY A 61 17.03 9.96 -5.91
CA GLY A 61 17.36 10.57 -4.63
C GLY A 61 16.23 10.48 -3.62
N ALA A 62 15.68 11.62 -3.21
CA ALA A 62 14.54 11.67 -2.30
C ALA A 62 13.19 11.56 -3.03
N PHE A 63 13.14 11.67 -4.33
CA PHE A 63 11.91 11.69 -5.12
C PHE A 63 11.56 10.30 -5.63
N TYR A 64 10.28 10.00 -5.67
CA TYR A 64 9.76 8.81 -6.34
C TYR A 64 8.49 9.13 -7.12
N VAL A 65 8.25 8.35 -8.17
CA VAL A 65 6.99 8.30 -8.91
C VAL A 65 6.77 6.85 -9.35
N GLY A 66 5.52 6.42 -9.39
CA GLY A 66 5.18 5.08 -9.82
C GLY A 66 3.78 5.00 -10.37
N ALA A 67 3.49 3.83 -10.94
CA ALA A 67 2.16 3.41 -11.33
C ALA A 67 1.95 1.97 -10.89
N TRP A 68 0.73 1.67 -10.48
CA TRP A 68 0.31 0.32 -10.09
C TRP A 68 -1.08 0.06 -10.64
N ALA A 69 -1.40 -1.21 -10.92
CA ALA A 69 -2.70 -1.61 -11.38
C ALA A 69 -3.09 -2.96 -10.77
N SER A 70 -4.40 -3.15 -10.58
CA SER A 70 -5.04 -4.39 -10.15
C SER A 70 -6.34 -4.61 -10.89
N GLN A 71 -6.70 -5.88 -11.07
CA GLN A 71 -8.07 -6.22 -11.34
C GLN A 71 -8.94 -5.86 -10.14
N VAL A 72 -10.17 -5.41 -10.39
CA VAL A 72 -11.22 -5.19 -9.40
C VAL A 72 -12.54 -5.78 -9.91
N ASP A 73 -13.50 -5.99 -9.01
CA ASP A 73 -14.86 -6.41 -9.30
C ASP A 73 -15.80 -5.77 -8.28
N PHE A 74 -16.53 -4.75 -8.70
CA PHE A 74 -17.51 -4.03 -7.87
C PHE A 74 -18.96 -4.48 -8.17
N GLY A 75 -19.12 -5.55 -8.97
CA GLY A 75 -20.44 -6.02 -9.42
C GLY A 75 -21.05 -5.18 -10.52
N ASP A 76 -20.25 -4.33 -11.16
CA ASP A 76 -20.60 -3.51 -12.31
C ASP A 76 -19.55 -3.69 -13.44
N ASP A 77 -19.47 -2.76 -14.39
CA ASP A 77 -18.54 -2.85 -15.52
C ASP A 77 -17.09 -2.39 -15.17
N THR A 78 -16.78 -2.15 -13.89
CA THR A 78 -15.44 -1.72 -13.44
C THR A 78 -14.51 -2.92 -13.38
N ASP A 79 -13.49 -2.95 -14.24
CA ASP A 79 -12.61 -4.12 -14.42
C ASP A 79 -11.23 -3.96 -13.77
N ALA A 80 -10.74 -2.71 -13.63
CA ALA A 80 -9.39 -2.47 -13.12
C ALA A 80 -9.27 -1.13 -12.39
N GLU A 81 -8.38 -1.11 -11.40
CA GLU A 81 -7.86 0.08 -10.72
C GLU A 81 -6.47 0.38 -11.27
N LEU A 82 -6.21 1.65 -11.56
CA LEU A 82 -4.92 2.19 -11.95
C LEU A 82 -4.54 3.34 -11.02
N ASP A 83 -3.46 3.18 -10.28
CA ASP A 83 -2.90 4.19 -9.40
C ASP A 83 -1.71 4.86 -10.06
N ILE A 84 -1.66 6.19 -9.98
CA ILE A 84 -0.46 6.97 -10.28
C ILE A 84 -0.08 7.73 -9.00
N TYR A 85 1.15 7.54 -8.56
CA TYR A 85 1.59 8.12 -7.30
C TYR A 85 2.98 8.72 -7.40
N GLY A 86 3.27 9.63 -6.47
CA GLY A 86 4.60 10.20 -6.35
C GLY A 86 4.78 10.96 -5.05
N GLY A 87 6.03 11.25 -4.71
CA GLY A 87 6.31 11.93 -3.46
C GLY A 87 7.78 12.11 -3.15
N VAL A 88 8.03 12.39 -1.88
CA VAL A 88 9.35 12.60 -1.32
C VAL A 88 9.53 11.72 -0.09
N ALA A 89 10.63 10.96 -0.06
CA ALA A 89 11.03 10.14 1.07
C ALA A 89 12.41 10.59 1.57
N VAL A 90 12.53 10.89 2.87
CA VAL A 90 13.77 11.36 3.49
C VAL A 90 13.97 10.71 4.85
N SER A 91 15.23 10.44 5.20
CA SER A 91 15.61 9.96 6.54
C SER A 91 16.30 11.08 7.31
N SER A 92 15.87 11.33 8.53
CA SER A 92 16.47 12.33 9.42
C SER A 92 16.28 11.94 10.90
N GLY A 93 17.32 12.07 11.71
CA GLY A 93 17.26 11.80 13.15
C GLY A 93 16.89 10.34 13.52
N GLY A 94 17.12 9.40 12.59
CA GLY A 94 16.73 7.99 12.76
C GLY A 94 15.28 7.71 12.49
N PHE A 95 14.55 8.65 11.91
CA PHE A 95 13.21 8.51 11.39
C PHE A 95 13.24 8.55 9.86
N ASP A 96 12.31 7.82 9.24
CA ASP A 96 12.02 7.85 7.81
C ASP A 96 10.67 8.56 7.62
N PHE A 97 10.67 9.61 6.80
CA PHE A 97 9.49 10.42 6.48
C PHE A 97 9.12 10.21 5.02
N ASN A 98 7.83 10.14 4.75
CA ASN A 98 7.29 10.06 3.39
C ASN A 98 6.08 10.98 3.25
N VAL A 99 6.10 11.84 2.24
CA VAL A 99 4.95 12.67 1.86
C VAL A 99 4.71 12.48 0.37
N GLY A 100 3.47 12.23 -0.01
CA GLY A 100 3.14 11.92 -1.39
C GLY A 100 1.68 12.16 -1.72
N VAL A 101 1.35 11.91 -2.98
CA VAL A 101 0.01 11.94 -3.54
C VAL A 101 -0.23 10.64 -4.31
N ILE A 102 -1.46 10.15 -4.28
CA ILE A 102 -1.92 8.98 -5.02
C ILE A 102 -3.20 9.39 -5.73
N ALA A 103 -3.26 9.16 -7.04
CA ALA A 103 -4.46 9.31 -7.84
C ALA A 103 -4.94 7.90 -8.23
N TYR A 104 -6.16 7.58 -7.86
CA TYR A 104 -6.85 6.32 -8.16
C TYR A 104 -7.75 6.55 -9.36
N HIS A 105 -7.68 5.69 -10.35
CA HIS A 105 -8.52 5.71 -11.53
C HIS A 105 -9.11 4.34 -11.81
N TYR A 106 -10.42 4.27 -12.01
CA TYR A 106 -11.17 3.02 -12.19
C TYR A 106 -11.63 2.86 -13.63
N VAL A 107 -11.05 1.87 -14.34
CA VAL A 107 -11.31 1.58 -15.73
C VAL A 107 -12.62 0.79 -15.87
N GLY A 108 -13.49 1.21 -16.77
CA GLY A 108 -14.78 0.57 -16.99
C GLY A 108 -15.89 1.09 -16.08
N ALA A 109 -15.60 2.00 -15.15
CA ALA A 109 -16.61 2.55 -14.25
C ALA A 109 -17.84 3.07 -15.01
N PRO A 110 -19.08 2.71 -14.59
CA PRO A 110 -20.29 3.12 -15.25
C PRO A 110 -20.45 4.63 -15.32
N ASN A 111 -21.14 5.16 -16.33
CA ASN A 111 -21.43 6.58 -16.44
C ASN A 111 -22.16 7.09 -15.20
N GLY A 112 -21.55 8.03 -14.48
CA GLY A 112 -22.10 8.62 -13.25
C GLY A 112 -21.66 7.91 -11.96
N ALA A 113 -20.86 6.84 -12.06
CA ALA A 113 -20.07 6.36 -10.94
C ALA A 113 -18.81 7.22 -10.86
N ASP A 114 -18.61 7.89 -9.75
CA ASP A 114 -17.46 8.76 -9.49
C ASP A 114 -16.50 8.06 -8.54
N TYR A 115 -15.80 7.02 -9.06
CA TYR A 115 -14.89 6.21 -8.27
C TYR A 115 -13.47 6.79 -8.21
N ASP A 116 -13.12 7.62 -9.20
CA ASP A 116 -11.80 8.23 -9.28
C ASP A 116 -11.60 9.18 -8.11
N ASN A 117 -10.45 9.07 -7.44
CA ASN A 117 -10.17 9.94 -6.31
C ASN A 117 -8.68 10.22 -6.15
N VAL A 118 -8.33 11.17 -5.29
CA VAL A 118 -6.96 11.53 -4.99
C VAL A 118 -6.75 11.54 -3.47
N GLU A 119 -5.66 10.92 -3.02
CA GLU A 119 -5.25 10.96 -1.63
C GLU A 119 -3.89 11.67 -1.46
N PHE A 120 -3.80 12.52 -0.45
CA PHE A 120 -2.56 13.07 0.07
C PHE A 120 -2.10 12.22 1.27
N LYS A 121 -0.84 11.79 1.22
CA LYS A 121 -0.24 10.90 2.23
C LYS A 121 0.84 11.61 3.01
N ALA A 122 0.89 11.39 4.33
CA ALA A 122 2.05 11.65 5.15
C ALA A 122 2.32 10.45 6.07
N ALA A 123 3.57 9.98 6.13
CA ALA A 123 3.95 8.84 6.93
C ALA A 123 5.30 9.05 7.61
N VAL A 124 5.47 8.40 8.76
CA VAL A 124 6.71 8.36 9.51
C VAL A 124 6.96 6.94 10.02
N SER A 125 8.21 6.51 10.02
CA SER A 125 8.59 5.24 10.64
C SER A 125 9.96 5.33 11.33
N ARG A 126 10.24 4.34 12.18
CA ARG A 126 11.54 4.20 12.85
C ARG A 126 11.86 2.73 13.12
N GLY A 127 13.11 2.36 12.87
CA GLY A 127 13.66 1.04 13.19
C GLY A 127 14.26 0.99 14.60
N PHE A 128 13.99 -0.11 15.32
CA PHE A 128 14.52 -0.45 16.64
C PHE A 128 15.09 -1.88 16.61
N GLY A 129 16.24 -2.04 15.97
CA GLY A 129 16.82 -3.36 15.69
C GLY A 129 15.94 -4.14 14.69
N PRO A 130 15.39 -5.32 15.05
CA PRO A 130 14.52 -6.08 14.14
C PRO A 130 13.08 -5.53 14.07
N LEU A 131 12.69 -4.65 15.01
CA LEU A 131 11.36 -4.03 15.05
C LEU A 131 11.38 -2.74 14.25
N THR A 132 10.34 -2.51 13.46
CA THR A 132 9.99 -1.21 12.85
C THR A 132 8.60 -0.80 13.31
N ALA A 133 8.43 0.45 13.72
CA ALA A 133 7.14 1.03 14.04
C ALA A 133 6.89 2.24 13.12
N GLY A 134 5.67 2.41 12.67
CA GLY A 134 5.28 3.50 11.78
C GLY A 134 3.86 3.98 12.01
N ALA A 135 3.57 5.15 11.45
CA ALA A 135 2.23 5.72 11.37
C ALA A 135 2.07 6.44 10.03
N ALA A 136 0.85 6.47 9.53
CA ALA A 136 0.50 7.17 8.30
C ALA A 136 -0.87 7.83 8.43
N ILE A 137 -1.05 8.93 7.69
CA ILE A 137 -2.34 9.55 7.44
C ILE A 137 -2.51 9.73 5.95
N TYR A 138 -3.72 9.47 5.48
CA TYR A 138 -4.18 9.72 4.12
C TYR A 138 -5.40 10.63 4.20
N TYR A 139 -5.48 11.59 3.31
CA TYR A 139 -6.60 12.52 3.21
C TYR A 139 -7.04 12.62 1.76
N SER A 140 -8.31 12.37 1.51
CA SER A 140 -8.97 12.64 0.23
C SER A 140 -9.96 13.78 0.39
N PRO A 141 -9.90 14.81 -0.45
CA PRO A 141 -10.93 15.86 -0.47
C PRO A 141 -12.24 15.41 -1.12
N ASP A 142 -12.18 14.32 -1.88
CA ASP A 142 -13.27 13.74 -2.66
C ASP A 142 -13.01 12.23 -2.73
N PHE A 143 -13.65 11.47 -1.83
CA PHE A 143 -13.34 10.07 -1.62
C PHE A 143 -14.36 9.19 -2.32
N PHE A 144 -13.88 8.38 -3.25
CA PHE A 144 -14.53 7.24 -3.87
C PHE A 144 -16.05 7.42 -4.10
N GLY A 145 -16.43 8.32 -5.02
CA GLY A 145 -17.79 8.52 -5.47
C GLY A 145 -18.75 9.19 -4.48
N ALA A 146 -18.21 9.82 -3.45
CA ALA A 146 -19.02 10.43 -2.40
C ALA A 146 -19.15 11.95 -2.51
N ASP A 147 -18.33 12.63 -3.34
CA ASP A 147 -18.18 14.10 -3.38
C ASP A 147 -17.86 14.68 -1.98
N GLU A 148 -17.25 13.88 -1.09
CA GLU A 148 -17.05 14.21 0.32
C GLU A 148 -15.65 13.80 0.80
N GLN A 149 -15.17 14.48 1.84
CA GLN A 149 -13.82 14.20 2.35
C GLN A 149 -13.77 12.90 3.16
N ALA A 150 -12.58 12.32 3.14
CA ALA A 150 -12.26 11.21 4.03
C ALA A 150 -10.82 11.29 4.53
N SER A 151 -10.57 10.70 5.68
CA SER A 151 -9.23 10.55 6.22
C SER A 151 -9.03 9.14 6.75
N TYR A 152 -7.87 8.55 6.46
CA TYR A 152 -7.46 7.27 7.04
C TYR A 152 -6.19 7.46 7.87
N VAL A 153 -6.21 6.99 9.11
CA VAL A 153 -5.05 7.04 10.02
C VAL A 153 -4.65 5.62 10.38
N GLU A 154 -3.39 5.29 10.24
CA GLU A 154 -2.87 3.94 10.48
C GLU A 154 -1.63 3.97 11.37
N GLY A 155 -1.56 3.02 12.31
CA GLY A 155 -0.34 2.61 13.00
C GLY A 155 0.07 1.21 12.53
N ASN A 156 1.37 0.99 12.30
CA ASN A 156 1.87 -0.29 11.82
C ASN A 156 3.15 -0.72 12.54
N LEU A 157 3.35 -2.03 12.56
CA LEU A 157 4.51 -2.69 13.14
C LEU A 157 5.06 -3.72 12.15
N GLY A 158 6.39 -3.82 12.09
CA GLY A 158 7.11 -4.84 11.37
C GLY A 158 8.17 -5.48 12.25
N TYR A 159 8.35 -6.79 12.17
CA TYR A 159 9.39 -7.52 12.89
C TYR A 159 10.12 -8.48 11.94
N ALA A 160 11.41 -8.23 11.72
CA ALA A 160 12.29 -9.10 10.95
C ALA A 160 12.65 -10.32 11.79
N LEU A 161 11.87 -11.42 11.67
CA LEU A 161 12.10 -12.66 12.41
C LEU A 161 13.36 -13.36 11.90
N ARG A 162 13.60 -13.32 10.58
CA ARG A 162 14.80 -13.82 9.88
C ARG A 162 15.01 -12.95 8.63
N ASP A 163 16.15 -13.12 7.98
CA ASP A 163 16.48 -12.35 6.74
C ASP A 163 15.43 -12.48 5.65
N ASN A 164 14.72 -13.62 5.62
CA ASN A 164 13.69 -13.92 4.64
C ASN A 164 12.28 -14.09 5.24
N ILE A 165 12.07 -13.79 6.54
CA ILE A 165 10.76 -13.90 7.20
C ILE A 165 10.46 -12.63 7.97
N ASN A 166 9.41 -11.93 7.56
CA ASN A 166 8.95 -10.71 8.20
C ASN A 166 7.51 -10.89 8.70
N LEU A 167 7.27 -10.52 9.95
CA LEU A 167 5.93 -10.39 10.52
C LEU A 167 5.53 -8.92 10.42
N THR A 168 4.31 -8.66 10.01
CA THR A 168 3.79 -7.28 9.93
C THR A 168 2.37 -7.23 10.40
N GLY A 169 1.95 -6.08 10.92
CA GLY A 169 0.57 -5.83 11.28
C GLY A 169 0.28 -4.34 11.28
N ALA A 170 -0.97 -3.99 11.07
CA ALA A 170 -1.46 -2.63 11.11
C ALA A 170 -2.84 -2.57 11.75
N TYR A 171 -3.14 -1.43 12.33
CA TYR A 171 -4.47 -1.02 12.75
C TYR A 171 -4.72 0.39 12.25
N GLY A 172 -5.85 0.61 11.61
CA GLY A 172 -6.23 1.89 11.06
C GLY A 172 -7.68 2.24 11.34
N LYS A 173 -7.99 3.52 11.20
CA LYS A 173 -9.35 4.05 11.27
C LYS A 173 -9.62 4.94 10.08
N GLN A 174 -10.70 4.65 9.36
CA GLN A 174 -11.28 5.46 8.32
C GLN A 174 -12.31 6.40 8.93
N TYR A 175 -12.15 7.68 8.68
CA TYR A 175 -13.10 8.74 9.01
C TYR A 175 -13.75 9.18 7.71
N LEU A 176 -15.08 9.23 7.69
CA LEU A 176 -15.89 9.58 6.53
C LEU A 176 -16.79 10.76 6.89
N ASP A 177 -16.86 11.78 6.04
CA ASP A 177 -17.83 12.87 6.23
C ASP A 177 -19.26 12.41 5.94
N VAL A 178 -19.43 11.36 5.10
CA VAL A 178 -20.69 10.69 4.82
C VAL A 178 -20.55 9.19 5.08
N GLY A 179 -21.46 8.62 5.86
CA GLY A 179 -21.43 7.24 6.33
C GLY A 179 -20.85 7.10 7.74
N ASP A 180 -20.63 5.88 8.15
CA ASP A 180 -20.08 5.57 9.47
C ASP A 180 -18.56 5.39 9.39
N ASP A 181 -17.84 5.96 10.36
CA ASP A 181 -16.42 5.69 10.56
C ASP A 181 -16.23 4.21 10.87
N TYR A 182 -15.12 3.63 10.36
CA TYR A 182 -14.81 2.24 10.65
C TYR A 182 -13.33 2.02 10.96
N SER A 183 -13.04 0.91 11.61
CA SER A 183 -11.68 0.47 11.93
C SER A 183 -11.33 -0.76 11.11
N THR A 184 -10.06 -0.89 10.76
CA THR A 184 -9.52 -2.05 10.07
C THR A 184 -8.22 -2.50 10.69
N TRP A 185 -7.93 -3.80 10.60
CA TRP A 185 -6.66 -4.35 11.06
C TRP A 185 -6.19 -5.46 10.14
N ASN A 186 -4.91 -5.68 10.16
CA ASN A 186 -4.31 -6.83 9.50
C ASN A 186 -3.08 -7.33 10.25
N ALA A 187 -2.79 -8.61 10.06
CA ALA A 187 -1.55 -9.22 10.51
C ALA A 187 -1.13 -10.30 9.53
N GLY A 188 0.15 -10.35 9.18
CA GLY A 188 0.64 -11.28 8.18
C GLY A 188 2.09 -11.67 8.35
N VAL A 189 2.47 -12.69 7.62
CA VAL A 189 3.84 -13.16 7.48
C VAL A 189 4.23 -13.17 6.02
N LYS A 190 5.35 -12.50 5.71
CA LYS A 190 5.94 -12.48 4.39
C LYS A 190 7.20 -13.32 4.35
N PHE A 191 7.25 -14.26 3.42
CA PHE A 191 8.38 -15.15 3.15
C PHE A 191 9.08 -14.74 1.87
N GLY A 192 10.37 -14.46 1.90
CA GLY A 192 11.23 -14.43 0.72
C GLY A 192 11.53 -15.86 0.29
N VAL A 193 10.89 -16.32 -0.78
CA VAL A 193 11.11 -17.66 -1.35
C VAL A 193 12.43 -17.68 -2.11
N THR A 194 12.70 -16.61 -2.85
CA THR A 194 13.98 -16.32 -3.50
C THR A 194 14.30 -14.83 -3.33
N GLU A 195 15.40 -14.33 -3.91
CA GLU A 195 15.72 -12.90 -3.93
C GLU A 195 14.65 -12.06 -4.66
N LYS A 196 13.86 -12.69 -5.55
CA LYS A 196 12.84 -12.01 -6.39
C LYS A 196 11.42 -12.42 -6.08
N ILE A 197 11.19 -13.61 -5.50
CA ILE A 197 9.87 -14.18 -5.28
C ILE A 197 9.55 -14.14 -3.80
N SER A 198 8.36 -13.67 -3.46
CA SER A 198 7.83 -13.66 -2.09
C SER A 198 6.43 -14.24 -2.02
N LEU A 199 6.09 -14.82 -0.85
CA LEU A 199 4.75 -15.24 -0.47
C LEU A 199 4.35 -14.44 0.77
N ASP A 200 3.22 -13.75 0.74
CA ASP A 200 2.60 -13.09 1.89
C ASP A 200 1.30 -13.84 2.25
N LEU A 201 1.16 -14.18 3.52
CA LEU A 201 -0.06 -14.75 4.08
C LEU A 201 -0.56 -13.79 5.15
N ARG A 202 -1.76 -13.24 4.93
CA ARG A 202 -2.27 -12.12 5.73
C ARG A 202 -3.73 -12.31 6.11
N TYR A 203 -4.01 -12.12 7.38
CA TYR A 203 -5.35 -11.97 7.89
C TYR A 203 -5.76 -10.49 7.85
N TRP A 204 -6.97 -10.23 7.38
CA TRP A 204 -7.62 -8.93 7.36
C TRP A 204 -8.92 -8.98 8.14
N GLY A 205 -9.26 -7.89 8.79
CA GLY A 205 -10.54 -7.70 9.47
C GLY A 205 -10.90 -6.22 9.58
N THR A 206 -12.17 -5.97 9.84
CA THR A 206 -12.75 -4.65 10.08
C THR A 206 -13.91 -4.77 11.08
N ASP A 207 -14.41 -3.65 11.60
CA ASP A 207 -15.59 -3.57 12.47
C ASP A 207 -16.89 -3.35 11.69
N VAL A 208 -16.86 -3.51 10.36
CA VAL A 208 -18.04 -3.45 9.49
C VAL A 208 -18.49 -4.86 9.12
N ASP A 209 -19.77 -5.16 9.32
CA ASP A 209 -20.38 -6.43 8.90
C ASP A 209 -20.76 -6.38 7.41
N GLY A 210 -20.41 -7.40 6.64
CA GLY A 210 -20.79 -7.55 5.24
C GLY A 210 -19.88 -8.47 4.44
N ASP A 211 -20.37 -9.09 3.38
CA ASP A 211 -19.66 -10.10 2.60
C ASP A 211 -18.29 -9.61 2.09
N LEU A 212 -18.17 -8.32 1.74
CA LEU A 212 -16.91 -7.71 1.28
C LEU A 212 -15.99 -7.27 2.42
N SER A 213 -16.50 -7.16 3.64
CA SER A 213 -15.78 -6.70 4.84
C SER A 213 -15.55 -7.79 5.88
N ASP A 214 -16.04 -9.00 5.65
CA ASP A 214 -15.82 -10.15 6.53
C ASP A 214 -14.34 -10.46 6.69
N ASP A 215 -13.98 -10.97 7.86
CA ASP A 215 -12.64 -11.46 8.19
C ASP A 215 -12.15 -12.49 7.17
N ARG A 216 -10.92 -12.32 6.68
CA ARG A 216 -10.39 -13.20 5.65
C ARG A 216 -8.89 -13.41 5.70
N LEU A 217 -8.47 -14.59 5.20
CA LEU A 217 -7.08 -14.90 4.92
C LEU A 217 -6.79 -14.68 3.44
N VAL A 218 -5.76 -13.89 3.17
CA VAL A 218 -5.30 -13.58 1.82
C VAL A 218 -3.90 -14.13 1.62
N ALA A 219 -3.69 -14.79 0.50
CA ALA A 219 -2.38 -15.28 0.05
C ALA A 219 -1.96 -14.52 -1.21
N THR A 220 -0.77 -13.90 -1.18
CA THR A 220 -0.23 -13.15 -2.32
C THR A 220 1.14 -13.70 -2.71
N LEU A 221 1.28 -14.14 -3.95
CA LEU A 221 2.57 -14.52 -4.56
C LEU A 221 3.06 -13.36 -5.41
N GLY A 222 4.19 -12.77 -5.03
CA GLY A 222 4.77 -11.61 -5.70
C GLY A 222 6.15 -11.89 -6.30
N VAL A 223 6.47 -11.18 -7.37
CA VAL A 223 7.79 -11.15 -8.00
C VAL A 223 8.25 -9.71 -8.24
N GLY A 224 9.54 -9.43 -7.98
CA GLY A 224 10.19 -8.13 -8.22
C GLY A 224 11.39 -8.25 -9.17
N PHE A 225 11.64 -7.21 -9.96
CA PHE A 225 12.70 -7.15 -10.98
C PHE A 225 13.54 -5.88 -10.86
#